data_6d6b3c1c6baebf3b8a7678d4284a13af
#
_entry.id   6d6b3c1c6baebf3b8a7678d4284a13af
#
_cell.length_a   1.000
_cell.length_b   1.000
_cell.length_c   1.000
_cell.angle_alpha   90.00
_cell.angle_beta   90.00
_cell.angle_gamma   90.00
#
_symmetry.space_group_name_H-M   'P 1'
#
loop_
_entity.id
_entity.type
_entity.pdbx_description
1 polymer ?
#
loop_
_entity_poly.entity_id
_entity_poly.type
_entity_poly.pdbx_seq_one_letter_code
_entity_poly.pdbx_strand_id
1 'polypeptide(L)'
;MATIKDLAAKVGVSVATVSNVLNDKPNVGAAVRQKVLRAAKQLGYRPHRAAQAMRKGRTRAIGLVLPDLTNPFFPQLAQAVENTARTLGLLVCLIDSQGGAAGESDGLTLLSQHGVDGVIWCPVGPHLPSPLQTLDRPVVLIDRPRPGFAAVHSNYLMGGQLLARYALGQGHTRVGLLSGPSDLESAQQRRNGFVRAFPKRIKVAWDVRVGFDGVLNREARDALLRRQRATLIVAGNDLIAINAIHFLAEHNVNVPNDVSVTGFDDISWARIVSPRLTTIAQPLAAIGTCAVQLLQERMSGATIPSRRPTVFDVTLVERESVKNI
;
A
#
# COMPACT_ATOMS: atom_id res chain seq x y z
N MET A 1 -5.59 1.15 39.37
CA MET A 1 -4.88 2.15 38.55
C MET A 1 -5.12 3.54 39.10
N ALA A 2 -4.09 4.36 39.22
CA ALA A 2 -4.25 5.75 39.66
C ALA A 2 -5.10 6.55 38.64
N THR A 3 -6.01 7.36 39.11
CA THR A 3 -6.90 8.20 38.33
C THR A 3 -6.38 9.64 38.24
N ILE A 4 -6.95 10.44 37.35
CA ILE A 4 -6.64 11.88 37.25
C ILE A 4 -7.06 12.61 38.55
N LYS A 5 -8.07 12.10 39.27
CA LYS A 5 -8.51 12.65 40.55
C LYS A 5 -7.46 12.39 41.65
N ASP A 6 -6.89 11.18 41.68
CA ASP A 6 -5.83 10.83 42.66
C ASP A 6 -4.59 11.68 42.44
N LEU A 7 -4.24 11.93 41.14
CA LEU A 7 -3.15 12.80 40.80
C LEU A 7 -3.40 14.26 41.22
N ALA A 8 -4.61 14.77 41.02
CA ALA A 8 -4.99 16.11 41.42
C ALA A 8 -4.94 16.27 42.94
N ALA A 9 -5.47 15.31 43.71
CA ALA A 9 -5.41 15.27 45.16
C ALA A 9 -3.97 15.24 45.69
N LYS A 10 -3.09 14.39 45.09
CA LYS A 10 -1.66 14.28 45.50
C LYS A 10 -0.89 15.56 45.33
N VAL A 11 -1.19 16.35 44.29
CA VAL A 11 -0.48 17.62 43.97
C VAL A 11 -1.15 18.84 44.63
N GLY A 12 -2.40 18.72 45.10
CA GLY A 12 -3.17 19.81 45.66
C GLY A 12 -3.66 20.82 44.61
N VAL A 13 -4.01 20.36 43.43
CA VAL A 13 -4.51 21.22 42.33
C VAL A 13 -5.82 20.65 41.76
N SER A 14 -6.55 21.45 40.98
CA SER A 14 -7.77 20.99 40.33
C SER A 14 -7.48 19.93 39.24
N VAL A 15 -8.47 19.06 38.99
CA VAL A 15 -8.42 18.11 37.84
C VAL A 15 -8.22 18.82 36.52
N ALA A 16 -8.78 20.03 36.39
CA ALA A 16 -8.60 20.88 35.21
C ALA A 16 -7.12 21.33 35.04
N THR A 17 -6.45 21.70 36.13
CA THR A 17 -5.01 22.05 36.13
C THR A 17 -4.17 20.86 35.73
N VAL A 18 -4.41 19.67 36.30
CA VAL A 18 -3.73 18.42 35.90
C VAL A 18 -3.94 18.13 34.43
N SER A 19 -5.19 18.23 33.95
CA SER A 19 -5.52 18.02 32.53
C SER A 19 -4.79 19.01 31.63
N ASN A 20 -4.67 20.28 32.01
CA ASN A 20 -3.95 21.28 31.25
C ASN A 20 -2.45 20.98 31.18
N VAL A 21 -1.83 20.52 32.28
CA VAL A 21 -0.42 20.09 32.30
C VAL A 21 -0.20 18.88 31.39
N LEU A 22 -1.05 17.85 31.50
CA LEU A 22 -0.91 16.64 30.71
C LEU A 22 -1.17 16.84 29.20
N ASN A 23 -1.87 17.91 28.84
CA ASN A 23 -2.12 18.31 27.44
C ASN A 23 -1.21 19.45 26.98
N ASP A 24 -0.16 19.74 27.74
CA ASP A 24 0.88 20.74 27.44
C ASP A 24 0.36 22.16 27.13
N LYS A 25 -0.76 22.56 27.78
CA LYS A 25 -1.30 23.90 27.60
C LYS A 25 -0.40 24.95 28.24
N PRO A 26 -0.18 26.13 27.59
CA PRO A 26 0.76 27.14 28.06
C PRO A 26 0.32 27.87 29.32
N ASN A 27 -0.94 27.79 29.72
CA ASN A 27 -1.54 28.55 30.80
C ASN A 27 -1.31 27.96 32.22
N VAL A 28 -0.29 27.09 32.41
CA VAL A 28 0.07 26.51 33.70
C VAL A 28 1.54 26.82 34.01
N GLY A 29 1.77 27.43 35.17
CA GLY A 29 3.12 27.82 35.60
C GLY A 29 4.09 26.63 35.72
N ALA A 30 5.37 26.87 35.40
CA ALA A 30 6.40 25.84 35.32
C ALA A 30 6.54 24.98 36.58
N ALA A 31 6.44 25.61 37.76
CA ALA A 31 6.52 24.92 39.07
C ALA A 31 5.38 23.90 39.26
N VAL A 32 4.12 24.24 38.90
CA VAL A 32 2.99 23.37 38.99
C VAL A 32 3.11 22.24 37.97
N ARG A 33 3.55 22.56 36.76
CA ARG A 33 3.80 21.55 35.68
C ARG A 33 4.78 20.49 36.15
N GLN A 34 5.94 20.90 36.75
CA GLN A 34 6.90 19.93 37.27
C GLN A 34 6.34 19.07 38.41
N LYS A 35 5.59 19.66 39.35
CA LYS A 35 4.95 18.89 40.44
C LYS A 35 3.99 17.82 39.90
N VAL A 36 3.12 18.18 38.94
CA VAL A 36 2.18 17.25 38.32
C VAL A 36 2.89 16.12 37.58
N LEU A 37 3.92 16.42 36.76
CA LEU A 37 4.66 15.40 36.00
C LEU A 37 5.42 14.43 36.93
N ARG A 38 6.03 14.93 38.02
CA ARG A 38 6.69 14.08 39.03
C ARG A 38 5.68 13.16 39.74
N ALA A 39 4.54 13.71 40.17
CA ALA A 39 3.51 12.92 40.81
C ALA A 39 2.90 11.88 39.88
N ALA A 40 2.69 12.22 38.59
CA ALA A 40 2.23 11.26 37.59
C ALA A 40 3.19 10.08 37.44
N LYS A 41 4.51 10.35 37.38
CA LYS A 41 5.54 9.30 37.32
C LYS A 41 5.54 8.42 38.58
N GLN A 42 5.44 9.02 39.78
CA GLN A 42 5.40 8.31 41.07
C GLN A 42 4.16 7.42 41.22
N LEU A 43 3.02 7.86 40.72
CA LEU A 43 1.75 7.10 40.80
C LEU A 43 1.61 6.08 39.66
N GLY A 44 2.56 6.03 38.70
CA GLY A 44 2.41 5.23 37.48
C GLY A 44 1.19 5.67 36.66
N TYR A 45 0.74 6.94 36.83
CA TYR A 45 -0.42 7.44 36.13
C TYR A 45 -0.12 7.54 34.62
N ARG A 46 -0.91 6.86 33.82
CA ARG A 46 -0.93 7.01 32.36
C ARG A 46 -2.27 7.59 31.95
N PRO A 47 -2.30 8.69 31.18
CA PRO A 47 -3.55 9.24 30.66
C PRO A 47 -4.34 8.16 29.91
N HIS A 48 -5.58 7.95 30.26
CA HIS A 48 -6.46 7.01 29.58
C HIS A 48 -6.82 7.58 28.21
N ARG A 49 -6.21 7.04 27.13
CA ARG A 49 -6.44 7.52 25.75
C ARG A 49 -7.92 7.46 25.36
N ALA A 50 -8.65 6.41 25.77
CA ALA A 50 -10.09 6.31 25.54
C ALA A 50 -10.88 7.45 26.18
N ALA A 51 -10.55 7.85 27.42
CA ALA A 51 -11.20 9.00 28.09
C ALA A 51 -10.82 10.35 27.46
N GLN A 52 -9.64 10.46 26.85
CA GLN A 52 -9.26 11.63 26.07
C GLN A 52 -9.99 11.67 24.72
N ALA A 53 -10.15 10.52 24.07
CA ALA A 53 -10.88 10.37 22.82
C ALA A 53 -12.35 10.77 22.98
N MET A 54 -13.01 10.32 24.04
CA MET A 54 -14.39 10.72 24.36
C MET A 54 -14.55 12.24 24.56
N ARG A 55 -13.55 12.91 25.16
CA ARG A 55 -13.60 14.37 25.39
C ARG A 55 -13.22 15.20 24.17
N LYS A 56 -12.35 14.68 23.30
CA LYS A 56 -11.86 15.40 22.12
C LYS A 56 -12.59 15.00 20.84
N GLY A 57 -13.45 13.97 20.87
CA GLY A 57 -14.11 13.40 19.70
C GLY A 57 -13.15 12.80 18.68
N ARG A 58 -11.88 12.52 19.08
CA ARG A 58 -10.84 11.97 18.22
C ARG A 58 -10.04 10.89 18.94
N THR A 59 -9.90 9.74 18.30
CA THR A 59 -9.18 8.57 18.83
C THR A 59 -7.67 8.62 18.53
N ARG A 60 -7.26 9.41 17.54
CA ARG A 60 -5.92 9.40 16.95
C ARG A 60 -5.56 8.03 16.37
N ALA A 61 -6.56 7.29 15.92
CA ALA A 61 -6.41 6.04 15.20
C ALA A 61 -6.93 6.21 13.77
N ILE A 62 -6.23 5.65 12.80
CA ILE A 62 -6.65 5.56 11.42
C ILE A 62 -6.73 4.11 11.01
N GLY A 63 -7.69 3.78 10.14
CA GLY A 63 -7.78 2.47 9.52
C GLY A 63 -6.88 2.39 8.28
N LEU A 64 -6.28 1.23 8.05
CA LEU A 64 -5.62 0.88 6.80
C LEU A 64 -6.17 -0.46 6.32
N VAL A 65 -6.95 -0.45 5.25
CA VAL A 65 -7.55 -1.66 4.66
C VAL A 65 -6.78 -2.02 3.40
N LEU A 66 -6.19 -3.22 3.39
CA LEU A 66 -5.38 -3.74 2.30
C LEU A 66 -5.94 -5.07 1.80
N PRO A 67 -5.74 -5.41 0.50
CA PRO A 67 -6.33 -6.59 -0.11
C PRO A 67 -5.78 -7.91 0.38
N ASP A 68 -4.46 -7.99 0.61
CA ASP A 68 -3.77 -9.26 0.83
C ASP A 68 -2.40 -9.04 1.46
N LEU A 69 -2.23 -9.46 2.71
CA LEU A 69 -0.94 -9.33 3.42
C LEU A 69 0.03 -10.46 3.10
N THR A 70 -0.36 -11.47 2.33
CA THR A 70 0.54 -12.53 1.88
C THR A 70 1.39 -12.10 0.69
N ASN A 71 0.90 -11.13 -0.10
CA ASN A 71 1.69 -10.48 -1.15
C ASN A 71 2.61 -9.42 -0.51
N PRO A 72 3.95 -9.56 -0.61
CA PRO A 72 4.93 -8.67 0.06
C PRO A 72 4.80 -7.19 -0.29
N PHE A 73 4.16 -6.84 -1.39
CA PHE A 73 3.88 -5.44 -1.76
C PHE A 73 3.05 -4.72 -0.69
N PHE A 74 1.99 -5.35 -0.19
CA PHE A 74 1.08 -4.70 0.75
C PHE A 74 1.67 -4.49 2.15
N PRO A 75 2.42 -5.44 2.77
CA PRO A 75 3.16 -5.17 3.99
C PRO A 75 4.18 -4.02 3.86
N GLN A 76 4.88 -3.89 2.72
CA GLN A 76 5.80 -2.77 2.49
C GLN A 76 5.05 -1.43 2.40
N LEU A 77 3.88 -1.42 1.73
CA LEU A 77 3.00 -0.26 1.67
C LEU A 77 2.45 0.09 3.07
N ALA A 78 2.03 -0.91 3.85
CA ALA A 78 1.58 -0.72 5.23
C ALA A 78 2.67 -0.09 6.11
N GLN A 79 3.90 -0.55 5.97
CA GLN A 79 5.05 0.00 6.68
C GLN A 79 5.30 1.47 6.30
N ALA A 80 5.16 1.83 5.02
CA ALA A 80 5.30 3.22 4.56
C ALA A 80 4.23 4.14 5.17
N VAL A 81 2.98 3.67 5.24
CA VAL A 81 1.86 4.37 5.90
C VAL A 81 2.12 4.51 7.39
N GLU A 82 2.48 3.40 8.08
CA GLU A 82 2.75 3.37 9.53
C GLU A 82 3.87 4.33 9.93
N ASN A 83 4.98 4.33 9.19
CA ASN A 83 6.11 5.20 9.45
C ASN A 83 5.69 6.68 9.49
N THR A 84 4.88 7.12 8.54
CA THR A 84 4.38 8.51 8.51
C THR A 84 3.34 8.75 9.60
N ALA A 85 2.38 7.85 9.77
CA ALA A 85 1.34 7.96 10.80
C ALA A 85 1.95 8.08 12.21
N ARG A 86 3.01 7.33 12.49
CA ARG A 86 3.74 7.35 13.76
C ARG A 86 4.39 8.72 14.03
N THR A 87 4.98 9.37 13.03
CA THR A 87 5.55 10.73 13.21
C THR A 87 4.50 11.76 13.58
N LEU A 88 3.26 11.55 13.14
CA LEU A 88 2.10 12.38 13.47
C LEU A 88 1.39 11.95 14.77
N GLY A 89 1.91 10.90 15.44
CA GLY A 89 1.33 10.33 16.65
C GLY A 89 -0.03 9.66 16.42
N LEU A 90 -0.28 9.15 15.21
CA LEU A 90 -1.46 8.37 14.85
C LEU A 90 -1.16 6.88 15.04
N LEU A 91 -2.17 6.12 15.48
CA LEU A 91 -2.16 4.66 15.49
C LEU A 91 -2.74 4.15 14.18
N VAL A 92 -2.12 3.15 13.57
CA VAL A 92 -2.68 2.46 12.40
C VAL A 92 -3.34 1.15 12.83
N CYS A 93 -4.63 1.01 12.52
CA CYS A 93 -5.39 -0.23 12.65
C CYS A 93 -5.40 -0.91 11.26
N LEU A 94 -4.61 -1.97 11.11
CA LEU A 94 -4.47 -2.69 9.84
C LEU A 94 -5.55 -3.76 9.71
N ILE A 95 -6.21 -3.81 8.57
CA ILE A 95 -7.18 -4.83 8.16
C ILE A 95 -6.70 -5.50 6.88
N ASP A 96 -6.65 -6.83 6.89
CA ASP A 96 -6.49 -7.67 5.71
C ASP A 96 -7.87 -8.13 5.23
N SER A 97 -8.27 -7.72 4.03
CA SER A 97 -9.55 -8.13 3.46
C SER A 97 -9.50 -9.48 2.75
N GLN A 98 -8.33 -10.13 2.72
CA GLN A 98 -8.09 -11.45 2.11
C GLN A 98 -8.57 -11.54 0.65
N GLY A 99 -8.41 -10.45 -0.10
CA GLY A 99 -8.82 -10.35 -1.49
C GLY A 99 -10.33 -10.38 -1.75
N GLY A 100 -11.15 -10.37 -0.69
CA GLY A 100 -12.60 -10.54 -0.78
C GLY A 100 -13.41 -9.30 -0.43
N ALA A 101 -14.50 -9.06 -1.19
CA ALA A 101 -15.43 -7.95 -0.92
C ALA A 101 -16.12 -8.06 0.45
N ALA A 102 -16.36 -9.28 0.95
CA ALA A 102 -16.90 -9.52 2.28
C ALA A 102 -15.92 -9.06 3.37
N GLY A 103 -14.65 -9.51 3.30
CA GLY A 103 -13.62 -9.11 4.28
C GLY A 103 -13.35 -7.60 4.26
N GLU A 104 -13.45 -6.96 3.09
CA GLU A 104 -13.38 -5.50 2.95
C GLU A 104 -14.54 -4.79 3.67
N SER A 105 -15.77 -5.27 3.47
CA SER A 105 -16.97 -4.75 4.13
C SER A 105 -16.92 -4.92 5.66
N ASP A 106 -16.56 -6.12 6.11
CA ASP A 106 -16.42 -6.44 7.54
C ASP A 106 -15.33 -5.58 8.20
N GLY A 107 -14.19 -5.43 7.53
CA GLY A 107 -13.09 -4.60 7.99
C GLY A 107 -13.47 -3.13 8.15
N LEU A 108 -14.16 -2.55 7.17
CA LEU A 108 -14.66 -1.17 7.23
C LEU A 108 -15.69 -0.98 8.34
N THR A 109 -16.58 -1.96 8.53
CA THR A 109 -17.57 -1.96 9.62
C THR A 109 -16.85 -1.98 10.97
N LEU A 110 -15.87 -2.86 11.14
CA LEU A 110 -15.09 -2.96 12.38
C LEU A 110 -14.37 -1.65 12.70
N LEU A 111 -13.72 -1.03 11.71
CA LEU A 111 -13.04 0.26 11.87
C LEU A 111 -14.02 1.37 12.28
N SER A 112 -15.23 1.38 11.71
CA SER A 112 -16.29 2.32 12.09
C SER A 112 -16.72 2.13 13.55
N GLN A 113 -16.94 0.89 13.99
CA GLN A 113 -17.31 0.55 15.36
C GLN A 113 -16.23 0.93 16.38
N HIS A 114 -14.96 0.78 16.02
CA HIS A 114 -13.82 1.19 16.86
C HIS A 114 -13.52 2.70 16.79
N GLY A 115 -14.30 3.45 16.02
CA GLY A 115 -14.26 4.92 15.99
C GLY A 115 -12.93 5.48 15.47
N VAL A 116 -12.34 4.89 14.43
CA VAL A 116 -11.16 5.49 13.78
C VAL A 116 -11.49 6.87 13.22
N ASP A 117 -10.52 7.78 13.21
CA ASP A 117 -10.71 9.16 12.77
C ASP A 117 -10.73 9.31 11.23
N GLY A 118 -10.27 8.29 10.50
CA GLY A 118 -10.27 8.22 9.05
C GLY A 118 -9.72 6.90 8.54
N VAL A 119 -9.85 6.64 7.23
CA VAL A 119 -9.45 5.38 6.61
C VAL A 119 -8.61 5.61 5.37
N ILE A 120 -7.48 4.90 5.26
CA ILE A 120 -6.75 4.66 4.02
C ILE A 120 -7.18 3.28 3.52
N TRP A 121 -7.60 3.21 2.26
CA TRP A 121 -8.19 2.00 1.72
C TRP A 121 -7.66 1.68 0.31
N CYS A 122 -7.19 0.43 0.11
CA CYS A 122 -6.89 -0.14 -1.19
C CYS A 122 -8.03 -1.06 -1.61
N PRO A 123 -8.92 -0.66 -2.53
CA PRO A 123 -10.08 -1.46 -2.92
C PRO A 123 -9.71 -2.82 -3.52
N VAL A 124 -10.43 -3.90 -3.15
CA VAL A 124 -10.24 -5.23 -3.76
C VAL A 124 -10.81 -5.30 -5.17
N GLY A 125 -11.97 -4.69 -5.42
CA GLY A 125 -12.69 -4.81 -6.69
C GLY A 125 -13.35 -3.50 -7.11
N PRO A 126 -14.18 -3.52 -8.18
CA PRO A 126 -14.82 -2.33 -8.73
C PRO A 126 -15.96 -1.78 -7.87
N HIS A 127 -16.55 -2.60 -7.02
CA HIS A 127 -17.70 -2.23 -6.21
C HIS A 127 -17.30 -1.46 -4.95
N LEU A 128 -18.14 -0.49 -4.56
CA LEU A 128 -18.00 0.23 -3.30
C LEU A 128 -18.71 -0.57 -2.19
N PRO A 129 -18.02 -0.94 -1.11
CA PRO A 129 -18.64 -1.60 0.02
C PRO A 129 -19.73 -0.75 0.67
N SER A 130 -20.86 -1.37 1.06
CA SER A 130 -21.97 -0.65 1.69
C SER A 130 -21.58 0.16 2.94
N PRO A 131 -20.66 -0.29 3.83
CA PRO A 131 -20.24 0.48 4.98
C PRO A 131 -19.64 1.85 4.67
N LEU A 132 -19.08 2.07 3.46
CA LEU A 132 -18.59 3.38 3.06
C LEU A 132 -19.69 4.45 2.96
N GLN A 133 -20.93 4.05 2.69
CA GLN A 133 -22.06 4.97 2.59
C GLN A 133 -22.46 5.52 3.96
N THR A 134 -22.20 4.77 5.02
CA THR A 134 -22.52 5.11 6.42
C THR A 134 -21.28 5.55 7.22
N LEU A 135 -20.08 5.44 6.62
CA LEU A 135 -18.83 5.84 7.26
C LEU A 135 -18.74 7.38 7.25
N ASP A 136 -19.16 8.00 8.37
CA ASP A 136 -19.02 9.45 8.60
C ASP A 136 -17.56 9.82 8.94
N ARG A 137 -16.61 9.38 8.12
CA ARG A 137 -15.18 9.61 8.30
C ARG A 137 -14.50 9.80 6.95
N PRO A 138 -13.45 10.63 6.88
CA PRO A 138 -12.70 10.81 5.64
C PRO A 138 -12.03 9.52 5.19
N VAL A 139 -12.10 9.28 3.87
CA VAL A 139 -11.46 8.15 3.21
C VAL A 139 -10.48 8.67 2.16
N VAL A 140 -9.29 8.06 2.10
CA VAL A 140 -8.29 8.25 1.04
C VAL A 140 -7.98 6.89 0.44
N LEU A 141 -8.02 6.79 -0.88
CA LEU A 141 -7.66 5.56 -1.58
C LEU A 141 -6.15 5.51 -1.82
N ILE A 142 -5.61 4.31 -1.76
CA ILE A 142 -4.21 4.04 -2.08
C ILE A 142 -4.13 2.92 -3.12
N ASP A 143 -3.19 3.01 -4.05
CA ASP A 143 -2.93 2.05 -5.12
C ASP A 143 -4.05 1.95 -6.18
N ARG A 144 -5.32 1.93 -5.80
CA ARG A 144 -6.47 1.70 -6.69
C ARG A 144 -7.48 2.86 -6.62
N PRO A 145 -7.34 3.88 -7.48
CA PRO A 145 -8.22 5.05 -7.45
C PRO A 145 -9.67 4.70 -7.83
N ARG A 146 -10.61 5.49 -7.30
CA ARG A 146 -12.05 5.45 -7.65
C ARG A 146 -12.59 6.86 -7.79
N PRO A 147 -13.55 7.10 -8.68
CA PRO A 147 -14.23 8.38 -8.77
C PRO A 147 -14.83 8.82 -7.43
N GLY A 148 -14.76 10.11 -7.13
CA GLY A 148 -15.32 10.69 -5.89
C GLY A 148 -14.41 10.61 -4.67
N PHE A 149 -13.29 9.88 -4.71
CA PHE A 149 -12.34 9.79 -3.62
C PHE A 149 -11.01 10.49 -3.95
N ALA A 150 -10.36 11.03 -2.93
CA ALA A 150 -8.95 11.36 -3.03
C ALA A 150 -8.16 10.06 -3.12
N ALA A 151 -7.18 10.00 -4.01
CA ALA A 151 -6.41 8.80 -4.25
C ALA A 151 -4.93 9.11 -4.49
N VAL A 152 -4.08 8.17 -4.12
CA VAL A 152 -2.64 8.20 -4.35
C VAL A 152 -2.23 6.86 -4.96
N HIS A 153 -1.53 6.89 -6.08
CA HIS A 153 -1.05 5.67 -6.73
C HIS A 153 0.18 5.91 -7.62
N SER A 154 0.78 4.83 -8.09
CA SER A 154 1.89 4.86 -9.04
C SER A 154 1.42 5.11 -10.47
N ASN A 155 2.32 5.62 -11.30
CA ASN A 155 2.13 5.77 -12.75
C ASN A 155 2.32 4.41 -13.45
N TYR A 156 1.29 3.56 -13.39
CA TYR A 156 1.33 2.20 -13.94
C TYR A 156 1.54 2.18 -15.44
N LEU A 157 0.95 3.15 -16.15
CA LEU A 157 1.10 3.28 -17.60
C LEU A 157 2.57 3.54 -17.96
N MET A 158 3.22 4.47 -17.24
CA MET A 158 4.64 4.76 -17.41
C MET A 158 5.50 3.53 -17.11
N GLY A 159 5.18 2.76 -16.06
CA GLY A 159 5.92 1.54 -15.73
C GLY A 159 5.89 0.51 -16.87
N GLY A 160 4.72 0.30 -17.48
CA GLY A 160 4.62 -0.53 -18.68
C GLY A 160 5.44 0.01 -19.86
N GLN A 161 5.44 1.32 -20.05
CA GLN A 161 6.24 1.96 -21.12
C GLN A 161 7.75 1.82 -20.88
N LEU A 162 8.20 1.94 -19.62
CA LEU A 162 9.61 1.73 -19.25
C LEU A 162 10.05 0.29 -19.55
N LEU A 163 9.23 -0.72 -19.18
CA LEU A 163 9.50 -2.12 -19.51
C LEU A 163 9.56 -2.36 -21.01
N ALA A 164 8.67 -1.76 -21.79
CA ALA A 164 8.69 -1.90 -23.25
C ALA A 164 9.95 -1.27 -23.88
N ARG A 165 10.36 -0.11 -23.39
CA ARG A 165 11.59 0.56 -23.84
C ARG A 165 12.82 -0.28 -23.49
N TYR A 166 12.85 -0.80 -22.26
CA TYR A 166 13.92 -1.67 -21.80
C TYR A 166 14.00 -2.96 -22.63
N ALA A 167 12.88 -3.64 -22.86
CA ALA A 167 12.81 -4.83 -23.69
C ALA A 167 13.43 -4.61 -25.08
N LEU A 168 13.08 -3.50 -25.74
CA LEU A 168 13.67 -3.14 -27.03
C LEU A 168 15.16 -2.83 -26.95
N GLY A 169 15.60 -2.15 -25.89
CA GLY A 169 17.02 -1.86 -25.63
C GLY A 169 17.85 -3.13 -25.46
N GLN A 170 17.24 -4.20 -24.91
CA GLN A 170 17.87 -5.52 -24.76
C GLN A 170 17.66 -6.43 -25.99
N GLY A 171 17.09 -5.93 -27.10
CA GLY A 171 16.88 -6.68 -28.34
C GLY A 171 15.59 -7.50 -28.39
N HIS A 172 14.79 -7.54 -27.33
CA HIS A 172 13.57 -8.34 -27.28
C HIS A 172 12.43 -7.73 -28.10
N THR A 173 12.02 -8.43 -29.15
CA THR A 173 10.92 -8.04 -30.04
C THR A 173 9.72 -8.99 -29.99
N ARG A 174 9.87 -10.17 -29.37
CA ARG A 174 8.82 -11.18 -29.20
C ARG A 174 8.63 -11.48 -27.72
N VAL A 175 7.50 -11.08 -27.17
CA VAL A 175 7.26 -11.14 -25.72
C VAL A 175 5.99 -11.94 -25.40
N GLY A 176 6.01 -12.62 -24.25
CA GLY A 176 4.84 -13.18 -23.60
C GLY A 176 4.43 -12.28 -22.44
N LEU A 177 3.14 -12.16 -22.21
CA LEU A 177 2.60 -11.40 -21.09
C LEU A 177 1.89 -12.33 -20.09
N LEU A 178 2.32 -12.29 -18.83
CA LEU A 178 1.55 -12.78 -17.69
C LEU A 178 0.88 -11.56 -17.05
N SER A 179 -0.20 -11.10 -17.67
CA SER A 179 -0.92 -9.90 -17.26
C SER A 179 -1.69 -10.14 -15.94
N GLY A 180 -1.80 -9.10 -15.12
CA GLY A 180 -2.63 -9.14 -13.92
C GLY A 180 -4.14 -9.23 -14.22
N PRO A 181 -5.00 -9.23 -13.18
CA PRO A 181 -6.46 -9.31 -13.32
C PRO A 181 -7.04 -8.24 -14.25
N SER A 182 -8.00 -8.62 -15.08
CA SER A 182 -8.57 -7.73 -16.10
C SER A 182 -9.55 -6.68 -15.54
N ASP A 183 -10.06 -6.89 -14.35
CA ASP A 183 -10.97 -6.00 -13.62
C ASP A 183 -10.24 -4.92 -12.80
N LEU A 184 -8.91 -5.03 -12.65
CA LEU A 184 -8.10 -4.07 -11.94
C LEU A 184 -7.45 -3.07 -12.91
N GLU A 185 -7.75 -1.79 -12.70
CA GLU A 185 -7.22 -0.70 -13.52
C GLU A 185 -5.68 -0.65 -13.51
N SER A 186 -5.05 -0.88 -12.36
CA SER A 186 -3.58 -0.94 -12.24
C SER A 186 -2.98 -2.00 -13.16
N ALA A 187 -3.56 -3.20 -13.22
CA ALA A 187 -3.12 -4.28 -14.11
C ALA A 187 -3.33 -3.91 -15.58
N GLN A 188 -4.48 -3.32 -15.91
CA GLN A 188 -4.76 -2.86 -17.27
C GLN A 188 -3.80 -1.77 -17.72
N GLN A 189 -3.49 -0.80 -16.86
CA GLN A 189 -2.56 0.30 -17.18
C GLN A 189 -1.13 -0.21 -17.37
N ARG A 190 -0.62 -1.13 -16.52
CA ARG A 190 0.69 -1.78 -16.68
C ARG A 190 0.78 -2.46 -18.05
N ARG A 191 -0.20 -3.30 -18.36
CA ARG A 191 -0.29 -3.99 -19.66
C ARG A 191 -0.39 -3.02 -20.83
N ASN A 192 -1.30 -2.06 -20.78
CA ASN A 192 -1.55 -1.11 -21.86
C ASN A 192 -0.32 -0.21 -22.12
N GLY A 193 0.37 0.20 -21.06
CA GLY A 193 1.63 0.93 -21.15
C GLY A 193 2.67 0.15 -21.94
N PHE A 194 2.81 -1.15 -21.66
CA PHE A 194 3.74 -2.02 -22.39
C PHE A 194 3.31 -2.22 -23.84
N VAL A 195 2.09 -2.67 -24.09
CA VAL A 195 1.62 -3.07 -25.43
C VAL A 195 1.55 -1.88 -26.40
N ARG A 196 1.16 -0.71 -25.92
CA ARG A 196 0.96 0.47 -26.77
C ARG A 196 2.22 1.30 -26.98
N ALA A 197 3.29 1.07 -26.22
CA ALA A 197 4.51 1.86 -26.34
C ALA A 197 5.18 1.71 -27.72
N PHE A 198 5.30 0.48 -28.21
CA PHE A 198 5.97 0.17 -29.49
C PHE A 198 5.24 -0.92 -30.30
N PRO A 199 3.99 -0.70 -30.73
CA PRO A 199 3.14 -1.75 -31.29
C PRO A 199 3.66 -2.32 -32.62
N LYS A 200 4.49 -1.58 -33.36
CA LYS A 200 5.11 -2.04 -34.62
C LYS A 200 6.44 -2.75 -34.41
N ARG A 201 7.05 -2.63 -33.24
CA ARG A 201 8.40 -3.17 -32.94
C ARG A 201 8.36 -4.37 -32.01
N ILE A 202 7.39 -4.43 -31.10
CA ILE A 202 7.20 -5.53 -30.16
C ILE A 202 5.97 -6.32 -30.58
N LYS A 203 6.16 -7.63 -30.81
CA LYS A 203 5.08 -8.59 -31.06
C LYS A 203 4.76 -9.35 -29.77
N VAL A 204 3.53 -9.20 -29.28
CA VAL A 204 2.99 -10.03 -28.19
C VAL A 204 2.65 -11.40 -28.77
N ALA A 205 3.39 -12.42 -28.35
CA ALA A 205 3.19 -13.81 -28.80
C ALA A 205 1.99 -14.46 -28.10
N TRP A 206 1.77 -14.14 -26.85
CA TRP A 206 0.66 -14.57 -26.03
C TRP A 206 0.46 -13.60 -24.86
N ASP A 207 -0.76 -13.56 -24.30
CA ASP A 207 -1.14 -12.70 -23.20
C ASP A 207 -2.13 -13.45 -22.31
N VAL A 208 -1.68 -13.90 -21.14
CA VAL A 208 -2.45 -14.73 -20.21
C VAL A 208 -2.72 -13.96 -18.93
N ARG A 209 -3.93 -14.06 -18.42
CA ARG A 209 -4.34 -13.42 -17.17
C ARG A 209 -4.00 -14.29 -15.96
N VAL A 210 -3.35 -13.68 -14.97
CA VAL A 210 -2.93 -14.33 -13.73
C VAL A 210 -3.34 -13.44 -12.56
N GLY A 211 -3.77 -14.03 -11.44
CA GLY A 211 -4.05 -13.28 -10.21
C GLY A 211 -2.78 -12.61 -9.66
N PHE A 212 -2.94 -11.50 -8.93
CA PHE A 212 -1.79 -10.85 -8.28
C PHE A 212 -1.24 -11.63 -7.07
N ASP A 213 -1.91 -12.73 -6.68
CA ASP A 213 -1.40 -13.75 -5.77
C ASP A 213 -0.24 -14.57 -6.36
N GLY A 214 -0.02 -14.45 -7.68
CA GLY A 214 1.05 -15.12 -8.40
C GLY A 214 0.77 -16.60 -8.72
N VAL A 215 -0.38 -17.14 -8.37
CA VAL A 215 -0.74 -18.55 -8.67
C VAL A 215 -0.90 -18.75 -10.17
N LEU A 216 0.02 -19.49 -10.77
CA LEU A 216 0.00 -19.78 -12.20
C LEU A 216 -1.14 -20.77 -12.53
N ASN A 217 -2.15 -20.31 -13.25
CA ASN A 217 -3.20 -21.15 -13.77
C ASN A 217 -2.69 -22.05 -14.92
N ARG A 218 -3.51 -23.00 -15.36
CA ARG A 218 -3.13 -23.96 -16.42
C ARG A 218 -2.68 -23.25 -17.71
N GLU A 219 -3.43 -22.23 -18.13
CA GLU A 219 -3.11 -21.49 -19.36
C GLU A 219 -1.74 -20.81 -19.29
N ALA A 220 -1.39 -20.22 -18.12
CA ALA A 220 -0.09 -19.60 -17.89
C ALA A 220 1.04 -20.63 -17.93
N ARG A 221 0.86 -21.81 -17.29
CA ARG A 221 1.84 -22.91 -17.32
C ARG A 221 2.06 -23.42 -18.74
N ASP A 222 0.97 -23.65 -19.49
CA ASP A 222 1.05 -24.08 -20.89
C ASP A 222 1.74 -23.03 -21.79
N ALA A 223 1.46 -21.73 -21.56
CA ALA A 223 2.08 -20.63 -22.32
C ALA A 223 3.58 -20.51 -22.02
N LEU A 224 3.98 -20.66 -20.76
CA LEU A 224 5.40 -20.64 -20.34
C LEU A 224 6.22 -21.74 -20.99
N LEU A 225 5.66 -22.93 -21.18
CA LEU A 225 6.35 -24.06 -21.80
C LEU A 225 6.41 -23.95 -23.35
N ARG A 226 5.57 -23.12 -23.98
CA ARG A 226 5.62 -22.84 -25.43
C ARG A 226 6.77 -21.88 -25.80
N ARG A 227 7.96 -22.10 -25.32
CA ARG A 227 9.15 -21.22 -25.38
C ARG A 227 9.48 -20.62 -26.76
N GLN A 228 9.23 -21.36 -27.83
CA GLN A 228 9.65 -20.98 -29.19
C GLN A 228 9.04 -19.67 -29.72
N ARG A 229 8.15 -19.00 -28.94
CA ARG A 229 7.42 -17.81 -29.38
C ARG A 229 7.73 -16.52 -28.61
N ALA A 230 8.40 -16.59 -27.48
CA ALA A 230 8.77 -15.40 -26.68
C ALA A 230 10.20 -15.49 -26.18
N THR A 231 10.96 -14.39 -26.26
CA THR A 231 12.32 -14.27 -25.71
C THR A 231 12.33 -13.56 -24.36
N LEU A 232 11.23 -12.86 -24.04
CA LEU A 232 11.01 -12.16 -22.80
C LEU A 232 9.58 -12.43 -22.31
N ILE A 233 9.44 -12.68 -21.01
CA ILE A 233 8.17 -12.73 -20.29
C ILE A 233 8.05 -11.48 -19.46
N VAL A 234 6.96 -10.73 -19.64
CA VAL A 234 6.64 -9.54 -18.85
C VAL A 234 5.49 -9.90 -17.89
N ALA A 235 5.80 -9.98 -16.62
CA ALA A 235 4.82 -10.29 -15.57
C ALA A 235 4.16 -9.03 -15.02
N GLY A 236 2.88 -9.14 -14.67
CA GLY A 236 2.06 -8.04 -14.15
C GLY A 236 2.50 -7.57 -12.77
N ASN A 237 3.18 -8.42 -11.99
CA ASN A 237 3.87 -8.08 -10.74
C ASN A 237 5.04 -9.04 -10.48
N ASP A 238 5.82 -8.74 -9.43
CA ASP A 238 6.99 -9.54 -9.05
C ASP A 238 6.62 -10.93 -8.57
N LEU A 239 5.49 -11.10 -7.89
CA LEU A 239 5.06 -12.40 -7.37
C LEU A 239 4.74 -13.37 -8.52
N ILE A 240 4.06 -12.88 -9.56
CA ILE A 240 3.84 -13.63 -10.80
C ILE A 240 5.19 -13.98 -11.47
N ALA A 241 6.12 -13.01 -11.54
CA ALA A 241 7.44 -13.21 -12.15
C ALA A 241 8.24 -14.28 -11.41
N ILE A 242 8.30 -14.22 -10.08
CA ILE A 242 9.03 -15.18 -9.23
C ILE A 242 8.46 -16.59 -9.39
N ASN A 243 7.13 -16.74 -9.36
CA ASN A 243 6.50 -18.02 -9.58
C ASN A 243 6.72 -18.55 -11.01
N ALA A 244 6.76 -17.66 -12.01
CA ALA A 244 7.12 -18.05 -13.38
C ALA A 244 8.57 -18.53 -13.48
N ILE A 245 9.54 -17.84 -12.84
CA ILE A 245 10.94 -18.25 -12.78
C ILE A 245 11.07 -19.63 -12.12
N HIS A 246 10.41 -19.83 -10.99
CA HIS A 246 10.42 -21.11 -10.27
C HIS A 246 9.85 -22.22 -11.14
N PHE A 247 8.68 -22.02 -11.73
CA PHE A 247 8.04 -23.00 -12.62
C PHE A 247 8.91 -23.35 -13.84
N LEU A 248 9.56 -22.35 -14.45
CA LEU A 248 10.48 -22.56 -15.56
C LEU A 248 11.70 -23.41 -15.14
N ALA A 249 12.25 -23.14 -13.96
CA ALA A 249 13.39 -23.91 -13.42
C ALA A 249 13.03 -25.38 -13.16
N GLU A 250 11.83 -25.67 -12.65
CA GLU A 250 11.33 -27.05 -12.49
C GLU A 250 11.24 -27.82 -13.82
N HIS A 251 11.12 -27.08 -14.95
CA HIS A 251 11.05 -27.64 -16.29
C HIS A 251 12.35 -27.48 -17.09
N ASN A 252 13.49 -27.30 -16.39
CA ASN A 252 14.83 -27.13 -16.99
C ASN A 252 14.90 -25.97 -17.99
N VAL A 253 14.19 -24.87 -17.72
CA VAL A 253 14.24 -23.62 -18.49
C VAL A 253 14.99 -22.59 -17.70
N ASN A 254 16.15 -22.16 -18.17
CA ASN A 254 17.01 -21.24 -17.46
C ASN A 254 16.63 -19.78 -17.74
N VAL A 255 16.44 -18.99 -16.69
CA VAL A 255 16.30 -17.55 -16.74
C VAL A 255 17.63 -16.94 -16.32
N PRO A 256 18.24 -16.01 -17.10
CA PRO A 256 17.73 -15.44 -18.34
C PRO A 256 18.15 -16.17 -19.63
N ASN A 257 18.89 -17.28 -19.56
CA ASN A 257 19.59 -17.88 -20.71
C ASN A 257 18.65 -18.40 -21.80
N ASP A 258 17.56 -19.05 -21.45
CA ASP A 258 16.56 -19.55 -22.39
C ASP A 258 15.44 -18.54 -22.63
N VAL A 259 15.04 -17.82 -21.60
CA VAL A 259 14.01 -16.77 -21.65
C VAL A 259 14.26 -15.75 -20.55
N SER A 260 14.13 -14.47 -20.87
CA SER A 260 14.19 -13.36 -19.90
C SER A 260 12.84 -13.17 -19.19
N VAL A 261 12.88 -12.65 -17.96
CA VAL A 261 11.67 -12.36 -17.17
C VAL A 261 11.77 -10.99 -16.52
N THR A 262 10.70 -10.21 -16.56
CA THR A 262 10.58 -8.95 -15.80
C THR A 262 9.34 -8.96 -14.92
N GLY A 263 9.42 -8.23 -13.79
CA GLY A 263 8.32 -8.02 -12.86
C GLY A 263 7.84 -6.58 -12.79
N PHE A 264 7.07 -6.30 -11.72
CA PHE A 264 6.59 -4.99 -11.33
C PHE A 264 6.39 -5.00 -9.80
N ASP A 265 6.74 -3.96 -9.09
CA ASP A 265 6.56 -3.62 -7.67
C ASP A 265 7.88 -3.43 -6.90
N ASP A 266 8.98 -4.07 -7.27
CA ASP A 266 10.27 -4.16 -6.55
C ASP A 266 10.09 -4.66 -5.09
N ILE A 267 9.35 -5.76 -4.92
CA ILE A 267 9.20 -6.39 -3.61
C ILE A 267 10.56 -6.90 -3.09
N SER A 268 10.67 -7.07 -1.77
CA SER A 268 11.93 -7.53 -1.14
C SER A 268 12.46 -8.84 -1.73
N TRP A 269 11.57 -9.72 -2.18
CA TRP A 269 11.95 -11.01 -2.78
C TRP A 269 12.61 -10.87 -4.16
N ALA A 270 12.34 -9.79 -4.90
CA ALA A 270 12.97 -9.54 -6.20
C ALA A 270 14.50 -9.43 -6.11
N ARG A 271 15.04 -9.11 -4.93
CA ARG A 271 16.47 -8.95 -4.66
C ARG A 271 17.16 -10.24 -4.25
N ILE A 272 16.40 -11.26 -3.81
CA ILE A 272 16.93 -12.50 -3.25
C ILE A 272 16.63 -13.73 -4.10
N VAL A 273 15.63 -13.68 -4.98
CA VAL A 273 15.38 -14.75 -5.96
C VAL A 273 16.57 -14.92 -6.89
N SER A 274 16.81 -16.14 -7.37
CA SER A 274 17.88 -16.42 -8.32
C SER A 274 17.27 -16.86 -9.66
N PRO A 275 17.57 -16.11 -10.78
CA PRO A 275 18.30 -14.85 -10.84
C PRO A 275 17.53 -13.69 -10.16
N ARG A 276 18.25 -12.65 -9.69
CA ARG A 276 17.62 -11.43 -9.14
C ARG A 276 16.76 -10.77 -10.20
N LEU A 277 15.53 -10.37 -9.80
CA LEU A 277 14.49 -9.96 -10.74
C LEU A 277 14.63 -8.49 -11.18
N THR A 278 14.72 -8.26 -12.47
CA THR A 278 14.53 -6.95 -13.12
C THR A 278 13.06 -6.56 -13.03
N THR A 279 12.76 -5.37 -12.52
CA THR A 279 11.39 -4.97 -12.17
C THR A 279 11.18 -3.45 -12.21
N ILE A 280 9.94 -3.01 -12.05
CA ILE A 280 9.57 -1.61 -11.84
C ILE A 280 9.40 -1.35 -10.34
N ALA A 281 10.18 -0.43 -9.80
CA ALA A 281 10.04 0.01 -8.41
C ALA A 281 8.96 1.10 -8.28
N GLN A 282 8.07 0.89 -7.32
CA GLN A 282 7.07 1.88 -6.90
C GLN A 282 7.61 2.71 -5.72
N PRO A 283 7.40 4.05 -5.68
CA PRO A 283 7.91 4.90 -4.60
C PRO A 283 7.01 4.82 -3.35
N LEU A 284 6.93 3.65 -2.71
CA LEU A 284 6.00 3.35 -1.61
C LEU A 284 6.10 4.33 -0.44
N ALA A 285 7.32 4.79 -0.10
CA ALA A 285 7.52 5.77 0.96
C ALA A 285 6.80 7.10 0.65
N ALA A 286 6.91 7.60 -0.58
CA ALA A 286 6.23 8.82 -1.01
C ALA A 286 4.72 8.64 -1.08
N ILE A 287 4.25 7.48 -1.58
CA ILE A 287 2.83 7.12 -1.66
C ILE A 287 2.22 7.05 -0.26
N GLY A 288 2.84 6.32 0.67
CA GLY A 288 2.37 6.20 2.05
C GLY A 288 2.34 7.55 2.77
N THR A 289 3.39 8.37 2.61
CA THR A 289 3.46 9.72 3.19
C THR A 289 2.33 10.60 2.67
N CYS A 290 2.13 10.64 1.36
CA CYS A 290 1.08 11.45 0.73
C CYS A 290 -0.31 11.00 1.16
N ALA A 291 -0.58 9.68 1.23
CA ALA A 291 -1.87 9.15 1.66
C ALA A 291 -2.22 9.57 3.10
N VAL A 292 -1.26 9.48 4.03
CA VAL A 292 -1.45 9.91 5.43
C VAL A 292 -1.65 11.41 5.54
N GLN A 293 -0.89 12.20 4.80
CA GLN A 293 -1.03 13.67 4.79
C GLN A 293 -2.39 14.11 4.25
N LEU A 294 -2.83 13.55 3.13
CA LEU A 294 -4.15 13.80 2.57
C LEU A 294 -5.28 13.42 3.53
N LEU A 295 -5.13 12.29 4.23
CA LEU A 295 -6.10 11.87 5.24
C LEU A 295 -6.12 12.86 6.40
N GLN A 296 -4.97 13.28 6.90
CA GLN A 296 -4.85 14.25 8.00
C GLN A 296 -5.48 15.60 7.65
N GLU A 297 -5.25 16.12 6.44
CA GLU A 297 -5.89 17.35 5.94
C GLU A 297 -7.42 17.22 5.97
N ARG A 298 -7.96 16.11 5.48
CA ARG A 298 -9.41 15.84 5.50
C ARG A 298 -9.96 15.69 6.91
N MET A 299 -9.25 15.03 7.81
CA MET A 299 -9.61 14.92 9.22
C MET A 299 -9.64 16.28 9.93
N SER A 300 -8.90 17.26 9.43
CA SER A 300 -8.88 18.63 9.96
C SER A 300 -10.04 19.49 9.46
N GLY A 301 -10.92 18.96 8.61
CA GLY A 301 -12.05 19.67 8.03
C GLY A 301 -11.70 20.47 6.78
N ALA A 302 -10.50 20.29 6.22
CA ALA A 302 -10.15 20.92 4.96
C ALA A 302 -11.02 20.33 3.84
N THR A 303 -11.81 21.20 3.20
CA THR A 303 -12.55 20.86 1.98
C THR A 303 -11.54 20.77 0.83
N ILE A 304 -10.95 19.58 0.66
CA ILE A 304 -10.14 19.33 -0.52
C ILE A 304 -11.12 18.98 -1.63
N PRO A 305 -11.22 19.79 -2.71
CA PRO A 305 -12.03 19.40 -3.86
C PRO A 305 -11.64 17.99 -4.30
N SER A 306 -12.58 17.24 -4.84
CA SER A 306 -12.32 15.95 -5.49
C SER A 306 -11.26 16.16 -6.58
N ARG A 307 -9.98 16.15 -6.18
CA ARG A 307 -8.84 16.38 -7.08
C ARG A 307 -8.58 15.09 -7.84
N ARG A 308 -8.00 15.29 -9.03
CA ARG A 308 -7.37 14.16 -9.75
C ARG A 308 -6.47 13.39 -8.79
N PRO A 309 -6.39 12.07 -8.91
CA PRO A 309 -5.47 11.27 -8.08
C PRO A 309 -4.06 11.85 -8.10
N THR A 310 -3.37 11.79 -6.98
CA THR A 310 -1.92 12.10 -6.94
C THR A 310 -1.18 10.89 -7.48
N VAL A 311 -0.45 11.10 -8.58
CA VAL A 311 0.25 10.02 -9.31
C VAL A 311 1.74 10.21 -9.14
N PHE A 312 2.43 9.15 -8.73
CA PHE A 312 3.88 9.13 -8.57
C PHE A 312 4.53 8.33 -9.69
N ASP A 313 5.59 8.89 -10.28
CA ASP A 313 6.38 8.18 -11.27
C ASP A 313 7.13 7.00 -10.66
N VAL A 314 7.36 6.00 -11.49
CA VAL A 314 8.02 4.75 -11.15
C VAL A 314 9.39 4.66 -11.84
N THR A 315 10.24 3.76 -11.37
CA THR A 315 11.59 3.58 -11.92
C THR A 315 11.85 2.14 -12.30
N LEU A 316 12.60 1.91 -13.37
CA LEU A 316 13.11 0.59 -13.71
C LEU A 316 14.31 0.25 -12.81
N VAL A 317 14.33 -0.97 -12.29
CA VAL A 317 15.45 -1.56 -11.54
C VAL A 317 15.95 -2.76 -12.30
N GLU A 318 17.10 -2.60 -12.94
CA GLU A 318 17.76 -3.65 -13.71
C GLU A 318 18.49 -4.60 -12.78
N ARG A 319 18.34 -5.93 -13.05
CA ARG A 319 19.02 -7.02 -12.34
C ARG A 319 19.39 -8.14 -13.33
N GLU A 320 19.38 -9.39 -12.87
CA GLU A 320 19.97 -10.53 -13.59
C GLU A 320 18.98 -11.31 -14.47
N SER A 321 17.67 -11.09 -14.31
CA SER A 321 16.63 -11.90 -14.95
C SER A 321 16.38 -11.58 -16.42
N VAL A 322 17.13 -10.64 -16.99
CA VAL A 322 17.06 -10.24 -18.41
C VAL A 322 18.46 -10.27 -19.00
N LYS A 323 18.60 -10.89 -20.18
CA LYS A 323 19.82 -10.85 -21.00
C LYS A 323 19.64 -9.97 -22.24
N ASN A 324 20.72 -9.48 -22.77
CA ASN A 324 20.77 -8.84 -24.09
C ASN A 324 20.80 -9.93 -25.17
N ILE A 325 20.07 -9.74 -26.31
CA ILE A 325 20.02 -10.68 -27.46
C ILE A 325 20.22 -9.98 -28.79
#